data_63b5544d26bb494a690ec0ea3f406305
#
_entry.id   63b5544d26bb494a690ec0ea3f406305
#
_cell.length_a   1.000
_cell.length_b   1.000
_cell.length_c   1.000
_cell.angle_alpha   90.00
_cell.angle_beta   90.00
_cell.angle_gamma   90.00
#
_symmetry.space_group_name_H-M   'P 1'
#
loop_
_entity.id
_entity.type
_entity.pdbx_description
1 polymer ?
#
loop_
_entity_poly.entity_id
_entity_poly.type
_entity_poly.pdbx_seq_one_letter_code
_entity_poly.pdbx_strand_id
1 'polypeptide(L)'
;MSQIEFKEVNKIYPNGHVGLKNINLNIEKGDFAVIVGLSGAGKSTLLRAVNRLHDVTSGDIIIEGKSIAKASGKDLLLMRRNIGMISQHFNLVKRSSVLRNVLSGRVGYHPTWKMVLGLFPKEDKIKAMHALDRVNILDKCNQRSDELSGGQQQRISIARALAQEPSIILADEPVASLDPLTTKQVMDDLKRINEELGITILINLHFVDLALEYGTRIIGLRDGELVYDGPASEATEEVFNDIYGRELKADEKLGAD
;
A
#
# COMPACT_ATOMS: atom_id res chain seq x y z
N MET A 1 14.08 -11.97 8.51
CA MET A 1 14.97 -11.21 7.60
C MET A 1 14.25 -9.97 7.18
N SER A 2 14.84 -8.81 7.43
CA SER A 2 14.25 -7.53 7.07
C SER A 2 14.03 -7.45 5.55
N GLN A 3 12.81 -7.10 5.13
CA GLN A 3 12.46 -6.93 3.73
C GLN A 3 12.56 -5.47 3.30
N ILE A 4 12.22 -4.53 4.21
CA ILE A 4 12.39 -3.10 4.01
C ILE A 4 13.15 -2.53 5.20
N GLU A 5 14.23 -1.80 4.96
CA GLU A 5 15.02 -1.12 5.99
C GLU A 5 15.08 0.36 5.68
N PHE A 6 14.70 1.20 6.64
CA PHE A 6 14.90 2.64 6.61
C PHE A 6 16.10 2.99 7.49
N LYS A 7 17.07 3.71 6.94
CA LYS A 7 18.32 4.12 7.62
C LYS A 7 18.44 5.62 7.61
N GLU A 8 18.20 6.25 8.76
CA GLU A 8 18.28 7.69 8.98
C GLU A 8 17.54 8.51 7.92
N VAL A 9 16.35 8.04 7.53
CA VAL A 9 15.58 8.60 6.40
C VAL A 9 14.96 9.93 6.79
N ASN A 10 15.27 10.96 5.99
CA ASN A 10 14.70 12.29 6.10
C ASN A 10 14.02 12.69 4.80
N LYS A 11 12.88 13.37 4.90
CA LYS A 11 12.21 14.01 3.78
C LYS A 11 11.82 15.43 4.11
N ILE A 12 12.43 16.39 3.43
CA ILE A 12 12.08 17.81 3.47
C ILE A 12 11.57 18.20 2.09
N TYR A 13 10.39 18.77 2.04
CA TYR A 13 9.78 19.26 0.79
C TYR A 13 10.33 20.63 0.40
N PRO A 14 10.24 21.06 -0.87
CA PRO A 14 10.77 22.36 -1.33
C PRO A 14 10.19 23.58 -0.60
N ASN A 15 9.00 23.46 -0.02
CA ASN A 15 8.35 24.50 0.79
C ASN A 15 8.82 24.54 2.24
N GLY A 16 9.85 23.75 2.61
CA GLY A 16 10.40 23.65 3.96
C GLY A 16 9.64 22.71 4.90
N HIS A 17 8.50 22.13 4.47
CA HIS A 17 7.77 21.17 5.29
C HIS A 17 8.59 19.87 5.47
N VAL A 18 8.71 19.43 6.73
CA VAL A 18 9.40 18.18 7.09
C VAL A 18 8.37 17.04 7.08
N GLY A 19 8.49 16.16 6.11
CA GLY A 19 7.60 15.00 5.97
C GLY A 19 8.07 13.77 6.73
N LEU A 20 9.42 13.57 6.85
CA LEU A 20 10.04 12.50 7.63
C LEU A 20 11.30 13.04 8.30
N LYS A 21 11.54 12.61 9.54
CA LYS A 21 12.66 13.05 10.35
C LYS A 21 13.34 11.85 11.02
N ASN A 22 14.55 11.56 10.57
CA ASN A 22 15.44 10.52 11.09
C ASN A 22 14.75 9.15 11.29
N ILE A 23 14.00 8.69 10.30
CA ILE A 23 13.29 7.41 10.40
C ILE A 23 14.29 6.25 10.31
N ASN A 24 14.29 5.43 11.35
CA ASN A 24 15.00 4.14 11.43
C ASN A 24 13.96 3.07 11.72
N LEU A 25 13.70 2.19 10.76
CA LEU A 25 12.61 1.20 10.82
C LEU A 25 12.97 -0.01 9.97
N ASN A 26 12.64 -1.21 10.47
CA ASN A 26 12.78 -2.45 9.73
C ASN A 26 11.41 -3.12 9.61
N ILE A 27 11.02 -3.55 8.42
CA ILE A 27 9.81 -4.35 8.16
C ILE A 27 10.25 -5.76 7.78
N GLU A 28 9.73 -6.74 8.49
CA GLU A 28 10.06 -8.14 8.24
C GLU A 28 9.19 -8.71 7.10
N LYS A 29 9.69 -9.77 6.48
CA LYS A 29 8.96 -10.46 5.41
C LYS A 29 7.69 -11.10 5.98
N GLY A 30 6.56 -10.85 5.33
CA GLY A 30 5.25 -11.37 5.74
C GLY A 30 4.51 -10.49 6.76
N ASP A 31 5.12 -9.39 7.25
CA ASP A 31 4.43 -8.46 8.13
C ASP A 31 3.17 -7.89 7.46
N PHE A 32 2.11 -7.76 8.24
CA PHE A 32 0.99 -6.86 7.96
C PHE A 32 1.19 -5.61 8.84
N ALA A 33 2.03 -4.69 8.35
CA ALA A 33 2.46 -3.52 9.10
C ALA A 33 1.52 -2.33 8.84
N VAL A 34 0.87 -1.83 9.89
CA VAL A 34 -0.07 -0.73 9.82
C VAL A 34 0.57 0.57 10.31
N ILE A 35 0.56 1.60 9.47
CA ILE A 35 1.04 2.93 9.82
C ILE A 35 -0.15 3.76 10.29
N VAL A 36 -0.04 4.32 11.50
CA VAL A 36 -1.03 5.15 12.15
C VAL A 36 -0.46 6.52 12.56
N GLY A 37 -1.33 7.49 12.80
CA GLY A 37 -0.96 8.85 13.19
C GLY A 37 -1.88 9.90 12.58
N LEU A 38 -1.81 11.12 13.05
CA LEU A 38 -2.64 12.24 12.57
C LEU A 38 -2.45 12.52 11.07
N SER A 39 -3.40 13.26 10.49
CA SER A 39 -3.22 13.84 9.15
C SER A 39 -1.98 14.75 9.16
N GLY A 40 -1.11 14.58 8.15
CA GLY A 40 0.16 15.32 8.10
C GLY A 40 1.33 14.68 8.86
N ALA A 41 1.13 13.62 9.65
CA ALA A 41 2.19 12.96 10.43
C ALA A 41 3.31 12.29 9.60
N GLY A 42 3.18 12.25 8.26
CA GLY A 42 4.21 11.67 7.38
C GLY A 42 3.87 10.28 6.83
N LYS A 43 2.71 9.68 7.14
CA LYS A 43 2.33 8.31 6.75
C LYS A 43 2.46 8.05 5.24
N SER A 44 1.77 8.85 4.42
CA SER A 44 1.83 8.72 2.95
C SER A 44 3.22 9.06 2.40
N THR A 45 3.98 9.93 3.07
CA THR A 45 5.37 10.23 2.70
C THR A 45 6.26 9.01 2.91
N LEU A 46 6.15 8.34 4.07
CA LEU A 46 6.88 7.12 4.39
C LEU A 46 6.57 6.03 3.35
N LEU A 47 5.30 5.76 3.11
CA LEU A 47 4.84 4.73 2.19
C LEU A 47 5.30 5.01 0.75
N ARG A 48 5.17 6.26 0.27
CA ARG A 48 5.59 6.65 -1.09
C ARG A 48 7.11 6.73 -1.26
N ALA A 49 7.88 6.85 -0.18
CA ALA A 49 9.33 6.77 -0.23
C ALA A 49 9.82 5.34 -0.53
N VAL A 50 9.10 4.30 -0.07
CA VAL A 50 9.45 2.87 -0.30
C VAL A 50 9.51 2.54 -1.79
N ASN A 51 8.59 3.03 -2.61
CA ASN A 51 8.63 2.80 -4.07
C ASN A 51 9.27 3.97 -4.84
N ARG A 52 9.88 4.91 -4.09
CA ARG A 52 10.53 6.12 -4.63
C ARG A 52 9.60 6.94 -5.54
N LEU A 53 8.31 7.05 -5.18
CA LEU A 53 7.44 8.09 -5.73
C LEU A 53 7.80 9.46 -5.16
N HIS A 54 8.34 9.47 -3.93
CA HIS A 54 9.01 10.61 -3.33
C HIS A 54 10.46 10.27 -3.05
N ASP A 55 11.40 11.02 -3.63
CA ASP A 55 12.82 10.92 -3.28
C ASP A 55 13.02 11.39 -1.84
N VAL A 56 13.83 10.67 -1.08
CA VAL A 56 14.27 11.08 0.26
C VAL A 56 15.29 12.20 0.16
N THR A 57 15.38 13.07 1.17
CA THR A 57 16.36 14.16 1.21
C THR A 57 17.72 13.66 1.68
N SER A 58 17.74 12.75 2.65
CA SER A 58 18.92 12.04 3.14
C SER A 58 18.54 10.69 3.73
N GLY A 59 19.55 9.88 4.04
CA GLY A 59 19.37 8.50 4.47
C GLY A 59 19.20 7.53 3.31
N ASP A 60 18.83 6.30 3.60
CA ASP A 60 18.65 5.26 2.57
C ASP A 60 17.45 4.35 2.91
N ILE A 61 16.81 3.82 1.87
CA ILE A 61 15.78 2.79 2.00
C ILE A 61 16.28 1.57 1.22
N ILE A 62 16.42 0.46 1.95
CA ILE A 62 16.93 -0.80 1.42
C ILE A 62 15.75 -1.76 1.31
N ILE A 63 15.54 -2.35 0.13
CA ILE A 63 14.50 -3.31 -0.16
C ILE A 63 15.17 -4.60 -0.63
N GLU A 64 14.97 -5.69 0.13
CA GLU A 64 15.58 -7.00 -0.16
C GLU A 64 17.10 -6.88 -0.39
N GLY A 65 17.77 -6.09 0.47
CA GLY A 65 19.22 -5.87 0.44
C GLY A 65 19.71 -4.87 -0.61
N LYS A 66 18.82 -4.21 -1.38
CA LYS A 66 19.19 -3.23 -2.41
C LYS A 66 18.67 -1.84 -2.07
N SER A 67 19.53 -0.82 -2.21
CA SER A 67 19.14 0.58 -2.02
C SER A 67 18.24 1.06 -3.16
N ILE A 68 17.00 1.45 -2.84
CA ILE A 68 16.11 2.06 -3.82
C ILE A 68 16.45 3.52 -4.08
N ALA A 69 17.00 4.21 -3.09
CA ALA A 69 17.42 5.61 -3.23
C ALA A 69 18.53 5.78 -4.29
N LYS A 70 19.42 4.80 -4.39
CA LYS A 70 20.54 4.79 -5.33
C LYS A 70 20.23 4.11 -6.67
N ALA A 71 19.13 3.35 -6.75
CA ALA A 71 18.75 2.63 -7.97
C ALA A 71 18.37 3.61 -9.09
N SER A 72 18.68 3.26 -10.34
CA SER A 72 18.35 4.09 -11.51
C SER A 72 17.98 3.22 -12.71
N GLY A 73 17.33 3.81 -13.68
CA GLY A 73 17.01 3.17 -14.96
C GLY A 73 16.35 1.80 -14.80
N LYS A 74 17.00 0.75 -15.33
CA LYS A 74 16.47 -0.62 -15.32
C LYS A 74 16.38 -1.22 -13.91
N ASP A 75 17.32 -0.90 -13.03
CA ASP A 75 17.34 -1.45 -11.67
C ASP A 75 16.17 -0.92 -10.85
N LEU A 76 15.89 0.37 -10.93
CA LEU A 76 14.71 0.96 -10.29
C LEU A 76 13.40 0.37 -10.83
N LEU A 77 13.32 0.14 -12.14
CA LEU A 77 12.15 -0.52 -12.75
C LEU A 77 11.95 -1.94 -12.19
N LEU A 78 13.04 -2.72 -12.09
CA LEU A 78 13.00 -4.08 -11.55
C LEU A 78 12.57 -4.09 -10.09
N MET A 79 13.09 -3.17 -9.25
CA MET A 79 12.67 -3.04 -7.86
C MET A 79 11.18 -2.68 -7.76
N ARG A 80 10.70 -1.72 -8.54
CA ARG A 80 9.29 -1.31 -8.56
C ARG A 80 8.33 -2.41 -9.04
N ARG A 81 8.78 -3.38 -9.85
CA ARG A 81 7.95 -4.55 -10.23
C ARG A 81 7.60 -5.40 -9.01
N ASN A 82 8.50 -5.50 -8.03
CA ASN A 82 8.29 -6.27 -6.81
C ASN A 82 7.43 -5.53 -5.77
N ILE A 83 7.01 -4.28 -6.05
CA ILE A 83 6.25 -3.44 -5.15
C ILE A 83 4.93 -3.09 -5.80
N GLY A 84 3.83 -3.69 -5.32
CA GLY A 84 2.47 -3.31 -5.70
C GLY A 84 2.04 -2.06 -4.95
N MET A 85 1.32 -1.14 -5.61
CA MET A 85 0.78 0.07 -4.98
C MET A 85 -0.72 0.14 -5.11
N ILE A 86 -1.40 0.27 -3.97
CA ILE A 86 -2.84 0.52 -3.85
C ILE A 86 -3.02 1.93 -3.33
N SER A 87 -3.72 2.77 -4.06
CA SER A 87 -3.93 4.19 -3.72
C SER A 87 -5.35 4.44 -3.25
N GLN A 88 -5.54 5.48 -2.44
CA GLN A 88 -6.84 5.95 -1.96
C GLN A 88 -7.87 6.20 -3.08
N HIS A 89 -7.45 6.76 -4.19
CA HIS A 89 -8.30 7.08 -5.37
C HIS A 89 -8.17 5.99 -6.44
N PHE A 90 -8.39 4.76 -6.17
CA PHE A 90 -8.36 3.60 -7.09
C PHE A 90 -7.46 3.72 -8.35
N ASN A 91 -7.30 4.92 -8.92
CA ASN A 91 -6.50 5.25 -10.11
C ASN A 91 -6.78 4.34 -11.31
N LEU A 92 -8.06 4.07 -11.56
CA LEU A 92 -8.52 3.25 -12.68
C LEU A 92 -8.78 4.09 -13.93
N VAL A 93 -8.52 3.50 -15.08
CA VAL A 93 -8.95 4.06 -16.37
C VAL A 93 -10.45 3.80 -16.51
N LYS A 94 -11.27 4.83 -16.21
CA LYS A 94 -12.73 4.73 -16.05
C LYS A 94 -13.44 4.03 -17.20
N ARG A 95 -13.20 4.46 -18.44
CA ARG A 95 -13.84 3.91 -19.65
C ARG A 95 -13.20 2.64 -20.19
N SER A 96 -12.35 1.99 -19.41
CA SER A 96 -11.68 0.73 -19.76
C SER A 96 -12.31 -0.43 -19.02
N SER A 97 -12.19 -1.64 -19.57
CA SER A 97 -12.65 -2.84 -18.87
C SER A 97 -11.84 -3.13 -17.62
N VAL A 98 -12.43 -3.86 -16.68
CA VAL A 98 -11.80 -4.37 -15.46
C VAL A 98 -10.52 -5.11 -15.80
N LEU A 99 -10.59 -6.09 -16.72
CA LEU A 99 -9.41 -6.87 -17.13
C LEU A 99 -8.27 -5.97 -17.67
N ARG A 100 -8.59 -4.95 -18.46
CA ARG A 100 -7.59 -4.05 -19.02
C ARG A 100 -6.94 -3.17 -17.95
N ASN A 101 -7.69 -2.76 -16.93
CA ASN A 101 -7.14 -2.07 -15.75
C ASN A 101 -6.17 -2.96 -14.98
N VAL A 102 -6.49 -4.23 -14.76
CA VAL A 102 -5.60 -5.17 -14.07
C VAL A 102 -4.36 -5.48 -14.90
N LEU A 103 -4.50 -5.67 -16.22
CA LEU A 103 -3.37 -5.85 -17.14
C LEU A 103 -2.39 -4.67 -17.14
N SER A 104 -2.83 -3.45 -16.78
CA SER A 104 -1.90 -2.33 -16.64
C SER A 104 -0.82 -2.55 -15.58
N GLY A 105 -1.06 -3.44 -14.60
CA GLY A 105 -0.05 -3.90 -13.65
C GLY A 105 1.13 -4.64 -14.31
N ARG A 106 0.92 -5.21 -15.50
CA ARG A 106 1.94 -5.95 -16.26
C ARG A 106 2.78 -5.07 -17.20
N VAL A 107 2.46 -3.79 -17.32
CA VAL A 107 3.13 -2.87 -18.27
C VAL A 107 4.65 -2.85 -18.08
N GLY A 108 5.14 -2.89 -16.84
CA GLY A 108 6.58 -2.90 -16.55
C GLY A 108 7.35 -4.11 -17.07
N TYR A 109 6.70 -5.18 -17.50
CA TYR A 109 7.32 -6.43 -17.95
C TYR A 109 7.60 -6.48 -19.46
N HIS A 110 7.05 -5.55 -20.21
CA HIS A 110 7.10 -5.57 -21.66
C HIS A 110 7.61 -4.27 -22.26
N PRO A 111 8.10 -4.28 -23.52
CA PRO A 111 8.46 -3.07 -24.24
C PRO A 111 7.27 -2.11 -24.36
N THR A 112 7.50 -0.83 -24.16
CA THR A 112 6.47 0.23 -24.12
C THR A 112 5.57 0.22 -25.35
N TRP A 113 6.12 0.01 -26.57
CA TRP A 113 5.35 0.01 -27.81
C TRP A 113 4.28 -1.10 -27.85
N LYS A 114 4.57 -2.30 -27.31
CA LYS A 114 3.58 -3.39 -27.22
C LYS A 114 2.43 -3.01 -26.30
N MET A 115 2.77 -2.32 -25.21
CA MET A 115 1.78 -1.91 -24.20
C MET A 115 0.87 -0.80 -24.70
N VAL A 116 1.42 0.17 -25.46
CA VAL A 116 0.64 1.22 -26.12
C VAL A 116 -0.39 0.62 -27.10
N LEU A 117 -0.01 -0.45 -27.81
CA LEU A 117 -0.91 -1.18 -28.71
C LEU A 117 -1.84 -2.17 -27.99
N GLY A 118 -1.75 -2.29 -26.65
CA GLY A 118 -2.56 -3.24 -25.87
C GLY A 118 -2.26 -4.73 -26.13
N LEU A 119 -1.04 -5.02 -26.62
CA LEU A 119 -0.61 -6.36 -26.96
C LEU A 119 -0.06 -7.10 -25.75
N PHE A 120 -0.95 -7.63 -24.91
CA PHE A 120 -0.58 -8.44 -23.75
C PHE A 120 -0.51 -9.93 -24.13
N PRO A 121 0.57 -10.65 -23.73
CA PRO A 121 0.67 -12.09 -23.86
C PRO A 121 -0.48 -12.83 -23.18
N LYS A 122 -0.77 -14.05 -23.63
CA LYS A 122 -1.81 -14.91 -23.04
C LYS A 122 -1.54 -15.18 -21.55
N GLU A 123 -0.27 -15.36 -21.19
CA GLU A 123 0.15 -15.58 -19.79
C GLU A 123 -0.22 -14.41 -18.88
N ASP A 124 -0.02 -13.16 -19.31
CA ASP A 124 -0.40 -12.00 -18.51
C ASP A 124 -1.91 -11.88 -18.34
N LYS A 125 -2.68 -12.26 -19.37
CA LYS A 125 -4.15 -12.32 -19.24
C LYS A 125 -4.58 -13.34 -18.21
N ILE A 126 -3.94 -14.51 -18.18
CA ILE A 126 -4.21 -15.56 -17.17
C ILE A 126 -3.85 -15.02 -15.77
N LYS A 127 -2.69 -14.40 -15.59
CA LYS A 127 -2.28 -13.79 -14.31
C LYS A 127 -3.26 -12.72 -13.85
N ALA A 128 -3.70 -11.85 -14.75
CA ALA A 128 -4.71 -10.84 -14.46
C ALA A 128 -6.06 -11.45 -14.06
N MET A 129 -6.48 -12.54 -14.71
CA MET A 129 -7.72 -13.26 -14.34
C MET A 129 -7.60 -13.93 -12.97
N HIS A 130 -6.46 -14.57 -12.65
CA HIS A 130 -6.21 -15.11 -11.32
C HIS A 130 -6.18 -14.02 -10.24
N ALA A 131 -5.62 -12.84 -10.54
CA ALA A 131 -5.65 -11.72 -9.61
C ALA A 131 -7.08 -11.21 -9.36
N LEU A 132 -7.94 -11.18 -10.39
CA LEU A 132 -9.37 -10.84 -10.25
C LEU A 132 -10.15 -11.89 -9.46
N ASP A 133 -9.85 -13.17 -9.66
CA ASP A 133 -10.47 -14.27 -8.95
C ASP A 133 -10.19 -14.20 -7.45
N ARG A 134 -8.93 -13.91 -7.07
CA ARG A 134 -8.51 -13.75 -5.67
C ARG A 134 -9.26 -12.66 -4.89
N VAL A 135 -9.77 -11.65 -5.57
CA VAL A 135 -10.57 -10.59 -4.95
C VAL A 135 -12.05 -10.69 -5.30
N ASN A 136 -12.51 -11.87 -5.75
CA ASN A 136 -13.92 -12.21 -6.02
C ASN A 136 -14.61 -11.22 -6.99
N ILE A 137 -13.95 -10.85 -8.09
CA ILE A 137 -14.52 -9.92 -9.10
C ILE A 137 -14.26 -10.37 -10.55
N LEU A 138 -13.89 -11.64 -10.76
CA LEU A 138 -13.59 -12.18 -12.08
C LEU A 138 -14.81 -12.14 -13.02
N ASP A 139 -16.03 -12.32 -12.50
CA ASP A 139 -17.28 -12.23 -13.25
C ASP A 139 -17.52 -10.86 -13.92
N LYS A 140 -16.86 -9.80 -13.41
CA LYS A 140 -16.92 -8.43 -13.93
C LYS A 140 -15.81 -8.09 -14.93
N CYS A 141 -14.94 -9.04 -15.30
CA CYS A 141 -13.70 -8.77 -16.06
C CYS A 141 -13.91 -7.98 -17.38
N ASN A 142 -15.07 -8.13 -18.02
CA ASN A 142 -15.40 -7.42 -19.27
C ASN A 142 -16.19 -6.13 -19.06
N GLN A 143 -16.66 -5.83 -17.84
CA GLN A 143 -17.41 -4.61 -17.55
C GLN A 143 -16.47 -3.40 -17.48
N ARG A 144 -17.03 -2.22 -17.70
CA ARG A 144 -16.28 -0.95 -17.52
C ARG A 144 -16.11 -0.65 -16.05
N SER A 145 -14.92 -0.15 -15.69
CA SER A 145 -14.59 0.13 -14.29
C SER A 145 -15.43 1.27 -13.68
N ASP A 146 -15.92 2.22 -14.47
CA ASP A 146 -16.74 3.33 -14.01
C ASP A 146 -18.22 2.96 -13.76
N GLU A 147 -18.63 1.74 -14.12
CA GLU A 147 -19.97 1.20 -13.87
C GLU A 147 -20.05 0.41 -12.53
N LEU A 148 -18.94 0.30 -11.82
CA LEU A 148 -18.82 -0.52 -10.63
C LEU A 148 -18.84 0.33 -9.33
N SER A 149 -19.28 -0.29 -8.22
CA SER A 149 -19.26 0.35 -6.91
C SER A 149 -17.83 0.68 -6.43
N GLY A 150 -17.69 1.57 -5.44
CA GLY A 150 -16.40 1.94 -4.88
C GLY A 150 -15.59 0.74 -4.36
N GLY A 151 -16.23 -0.17 -3.64
CA GLY A 151 -15.60 -1.40 -3.18
C GLY A 151 -15.15 -2.32 -4.30
N GLN A 152 -15.95 -2.44 -5.37
CA GLN A 152 -15.57 -3.19 -6.56
C GLN A 152 -14.39 -2.53 -7.28
N GLN A 153 -14.36 -1.20 -7.38
CA GLN A 153 -13.23 -0.45 -7.95
C GLN A 153 -11.97 -0.64 -7.11
N GLN A 154 -12.10 -0.68 -5.78
CA GLN A 154 -10.97 -0.97 -4.89
C GLN A 154 -10.42 -2.39 -5.10
N ARG A 155 -11.29 -3.40 -5.24
CA ARG A 155 -10.85 -4.77 -5.57
C ARG A 155 -10.11 -4.84 -6.90
N ILE A 156 -10.52 -4.06 -7.91
CA ILE A 156 -9.76 -3.96 -9.17
C ILE A 156 -8.37 -3.35 -8.93
N SER A 157 -8.25 -2.34 -8.07
CA SER A 157 -6.96 -1.75 -7.70
C SER A 157 -6.04 -2.77 -7.00
N ILE A 158 -6.59 -3.59 -6.10
CA ILE A 158 -5.87 -4.69 -5.45
C ILE A 158 -5.45 -5.75 -6.49
N ALA A 159 -6.36 -6.20 -7.35
CA ALA A 159 -6.04 -7.16 -8.42
C ALA A 159 -4.96 -6.64 -9.36
N ARG A 160 -4.96 -5.34 -9.69
CA ARG A 160 -3.91 -4.70 -10.49
C ARG A 160 -2.53 -4.76 -9.80
N ALA A 161 -2.50 -4.53 -8.48
CA ALA A 161 -1.27 -4.66 -7.70
C ALA A 161 -0.80 -6.13 -7.66
N LEU A 162 -1.69 -7.08 -7.44
CA LEU A 162 -1.40 -8.51 -7.43
C LEU A 162 -0.92 -9.04 -8.79
N ALA A 163 -1.44 -8.50 -9.89
CA ALA A 163 -1.02 -8.89 -11.24
C ALA A 163 0.46 -8.59 -11.51
N GLN A 164 1.11 -7.75 -10.72
CA GLN A 164 2.56 -7.56 -10.75
C GLN A 164 3.33 -8.72 -10.13
N GLU A 165 2.67 -9.64 -9.40
CA GLU A 165 3.31 -10.68 -8.60
C GLU A 165 4.33 -10.07 -7.59
N PRO A 166 3.89 -9.09 -6.77
CA PRO A 166 4.79 -8.36 -5.90
C PRO A 166 5.18 -9.17 -4.66
N SER A 167 6.35 -8.89 -4.08
CA SER A 167 6.73 -9.34 -2.74
C SER A 167 6.27 -8.39 -1.64
N ILE A 168 5.97 -7.13 -2.00
CA ILE A 168 5.53 -6.06 -1.09
C ILE A 168 4.30 -5.38 -1.70
N ILE A 169 3.27 -5.13 -0.88
CA ILE A 169 2.14 -4.27 -1.22
C ILE A 169 2.17 -3.04 -0.32
N LEU A 170 2.12 -1.87 -0.93
CA LEU A 170 1.96 -0.58 -0.27
C LEU A 170 0.52 -0.12 -0.47
N ALA A 171 -0.21 0.15 0.61
CA ALA A 171 -1.61 0.58 0.54
C ALA A 171 -1.79 1.93 1.26
N ASP A 172 -2.03 2.99 0.48
CA ASP A 172 -2.19 4.36 0.98
C ASP A 172 -3.68 4.64 1.18
N GLU A 173 -4.19 4.47 2.39
CA GLU A 173 -5.58 4.67 2.79
C GLU A 173 -6.61 3.93 1.88
N PRO A 174 -6.46 2.62 1.69
CA PRO A 174 -7.23 1.89 0.68
C PRO A 174 -8.73 1.79 0.97
N VAL A 175 -9.17 2.16 2.15
CA VAL A 175 -10.58 2.02 2.61
C VAL A 175 -11.24 3.35 3.00
N ALA A 176 -10.55 4.49 2.89
CA ALA A 176 -11.01 5.78 3.38
C ALA A 176 -12.33 6.31 2.78
N SER A 177 -12.74 5.78 1.61
CA SER A 177 -13.95 6.22 0.90
C SER A 177 -15.02 5.12 0.80
N LEU A 178 -14.93 4.10 1.64
CA LEU A 178 -15.82 2.93 1.62
C LEU A 178 -16.72 2.91 2.86
N ASP A 179 -17.89 2.32 2.71
CA ASP A 179 -18.78 2.04 3.85
C ASP A 179 -18.16 0.96 4.77
N PRO A 180 -18.59 0.86 6.05
CA PRO A 180 -17.96 -0.03 7.02
C PRO A 180 -17.99 -1.52 6.61
N LEU A 181 -19.07 -1.99 5.97
CA LEU A 181 -19.15 -3.38 5.53
C LEU A 181 -18.17 -3.68 4.39
N THR A 182 -18.12 -2.81 3.40
CA THR A 182 -17.18 -2.92 2.27
C THR A 182 -15.73 -2.76 2.75
N THR A 183 -15.48 -1.89 3.73
CA THR A 183 -14.16 -1.72 4.37
C THR A 183 -13.67 -3.04 4.94
N LYS A 184 -14.48 -3.74 5.76
CA LYS A 184 -14.10 -5.04 6.31
C LYS A 184 -13.82 -6.07 5.23
N GLN A 185 -14.67 -6.16 4.19
CA GLN A 185 -14.44 -7.08 3.08
C GLN A 185 -13.12 -6.85 2.34
N VAL A 186 -12.74 -5.58 2.13
CA VAL A 186 -11.46 -5.21 1.50
C VAL A 186 -10.28 -5.56 2.41
N MET A 187 -10.41 -5.33 3.70
CA MET A 187 -9.37 -5.68 4.69
C MET A 187 -9.20 -7.19 4.81
N ASP A 188 -10.31 -7.97 4.81
CA ASP A 188 -10.28 -9.44 4.77
C ASP A 188 -9.57 -9.97 3.51
N ASP A 189 -9.85 -9.39 2.34
CA ASP A 189 -9.15 -9.73 1.10
C ASP A 189 -7.64 -9.46 1.22
N LEU A 190 -7.22 -8.32 1.78
CA LEU A 190 -5.80 -7.99 1.98
C LEU A 190 -5.14 -8.93 3.01
N LYS A 191 -5.82 -9.25 4.12
CA LYS A 191 -5.31 -10.16 5.14
C LYS A 191 -5.10 -11.55 4.56
N ARG A 192 -6.09 -12.08 3.84
CA ARG A 192 -6.00 -13.37 3.15
C ARG A 192 -4.84 -13.39 2.15
N ILE A 193 -4.65 -12.33 1.36
CA ILE A 193 -3.53 -12.19 0.42
C ILE A 193 -2.18 -12.24 1.15
N ASN A 194 -2.05 -11.53 2.29
CA ASN A 194 -0.85 -11.56 3.10
C ASN A 194 -0.55 -12.98 3.60
N GLU A 195 -1.54 -13.66 4.17
CA GLU A 195 -1.38 -14.99 4.78
C GLU A 195 -1.12 -16.09 3.74
N GLU A 196 -1.90 -16.13 2.65
CA GLU A 196 -1.79 -17.17 1.64
C GLU A 196 -0.54 -17.05 0.75
N LEU A 197 -0.12 -15.81 0.45
CA LEU A 197 0.98 -15.56 -0.49
C LEU A 197 2.28 -15.16 0.21
N GLY A 198 2.27 -14.91 1.53
CA GLY A 198 3.41 -14.41 2.27
C GLY A 198 3.89 -13.04 1.80
N ILE A 199 3.00 -12.24 1.19
CA ILE A 199 3.30 -10.89 0.72
C ILE A 199 3.33 -9.95 1.92
N THR A 200 4.40 -9.16 2.05
CA THR A 200 4.46 -8.10 3.07
C THR A 200 3.53 -6.96 2.69
N ILE A 201 2.69 -6.54 3.64
CA ILE A 201 1.78 -5.41 3.43
C ILE A 201 2.18 -4.26 4.36
N LEU A 202 2.40 -3.08 3.80
CA LEU A 202 2.57 -1.83 4.52
C LEU A 202 1.39 -0.93 4.18
N ILE A 203 0.55 -0.63 5.16
CA ILE A 203 -0.74 0.03 4.95
C ILE A 203 -0.92 1.23 5.87
N ASN A 204 -1.39 2.36 5.33
CA ASN A 204 -1.87 3.49 6.10
C ASN A 204 -3.34 3.29 6.44
N LEU A 205 -3.69 3.37 7.73
CA LEU A 205 -5.07 3.37 8.19
C LEU A 205 -5.34 4.56 9.12
N HIS A 206 -6.60 5.01 9.11
CA HIS A 206 -7.09 6.03 10.06
C HIS A 206 -7.82 5.39 11.25
N PHE A 207 -8.45 4.24 11.04
CA PHE A 207 -9.23 3.54 12.05
C PHE A 207 -8.35 2.65 12.92
N VAL A 208 -8.32 2.94 14.22
CA VAL A 208 -7.49 2.23 15.21
C VAL A 208 -7.94 0.78 15.40
N ASP A 209 -9.25 0.54 15.40
CA ASP A 209 -9.83 -0.80 15.53
C ASP A 209 -9.43 -1.71 14.35
N LEU A 210 -9.43 -1.19 13.11
CA LEU A 210 -8.92 -1.93 11.97
C LEU A 210 -7.40 -2.18 12.07
N ALA A 211 -6.64 -1.22 12.59
CA ALA A 211 -5.22 -1.39 12.79
C ALA A 211 -4.92 -2.54 13.77
N LEU A 212 -5.70 -2.64 14.85
CA LEU A 212 -5.58 -3.72 15.84
C LEU A 212 -6.12 -5.06 15.34
N GLU A 213 -7.22 -5.06 14.58
CA GLU A 213 -7.86 -6.28 14.07
C GLU A 213 -7.00 -6.98 12.99
N TYR A 214 -6.40 -6.21 12.07
CA TYR A 214 -5.72 -6.76 10.89
C TYR A 214 -4.18 -6.71 10.98
N GLY A 215 -3.63 -5.73 11.72
CA GLY A 215 -2.19 -5.56 11.82
C GLY A 215 -1.50 -6.65 12.64
N THR A 216 -0.34 -7.10 12.17
CA THR A 216 0.60 -7.84 13.00
C THR A 216 1.54 -6.89 13.74
N ARG A 217 1.75 -5.70 13.18
CA ARG A 217 2.65 -4.66 13.68
C ARG A 217 2.07 -3.28 13.49
N ILE A 218 2.22 -2.42 14.48
CA ILE A 218 1.81 -1.01 14.43
C ILE A 218 3.05 -0.13 14.35
N ILE A 219 3.00 0.85 13.45
CA ILE A 219 4.02 1.88 13.25
C ILE A 219 3.36 3.22 13.49
N GLY A 220 3.68 3.86 14.61
CA GLY A 220 3.14 5.17 15.01
C GLY A 220 4.02 6.31 14.52
N LEU A 221 3.43 7.23 13.75
CA LEU A 221 4.11 8.44 13.30
C LEU A 221 3.46 9.69 13.88
N ARG A 222 4.29 10.63 14.37
CA ARG A 222 3.90 11.97 14.80
C ARG A 222 4.91 12.99 14.33
N ASP A 223 4.47 14.04 13.63
CA ASP A 223 5.30 15.16 13.13
C ASP A 223 6.53 14.71 12.33
N GLY A 224 6.38 13.62 11.55
CA GLY A 224 7.45 13.05 10.73
C GLY A 224 8.41 12.13 11.49
N GLU A 225 8.22 11.91 12.78
CA GLU A 225 9.04 11.03 13.63
C GLU A 225 8.35 9.70 13.89
N LEU A 226 9.15 8.66 14.08
CA LEU A 226 8.70 7.35 14.56
C LEU A 226 8.56 7.41 16.09
N VAL A 227 7.33 7.30 16.60
CA VAL A 227 7.04 7.35 18.05
C VAL A 227 6.66 6.00 18.63
N TYR A 228 6.22 5.07 17.78
CA TYR A 228 5.94 3.69 18.18
C TYR A 228 6.28 2.71 17.06
N ASP A 229 6.83 1.56 17.44
CA ASP A 229 7.09 0.44 16.54
C ASP A 229 7.06 -0.86 17.36
N GLY A 230 6.01 -1.64 17.18
CA GLY A 230 5.82 -2.85 17.97
C GLY A 230 4.67 -3.73 17.48
N PRO A 231 4.49 -4.92 18.11
CA PRO A 231 3.39 -5.83 17.82
C PRO A 231 2.04 -5.14 18.05
N ALA A 232 1.04 -5.44 17.20
CA ALA A 232 -0.31 -4.89 17.38
C ALA A 232 -0.94 -5.31 18.71
N SER A 233 -0.58 -6.50 19.23
CA SER A 233 -1.05 -7.00 20.52
C SER A 233 -0.57 -6.19 21.74
N GLU A 234 0.48 -5.39 21.60
CA GLU A 234 1.04 -4.54 22.65
C GLU A 234 0.63 -3.06 22.48
N ALA A 235 -0.06 -2.72 21.40
CA ALA A 235 -0.54 -1.36 21.13
C ALA A 235 -1.82 -1.06 21.93
N THR A 236 -1.63 -0.56 23.15
CA THR A 236 -2.72 -0.16 24.04
C THR A 236 -3.32 1.20 23.67
N GLU A 237 -4.44 1.58 24.27
CA GLU A 237 -5.04 2.91 24.08
C GLU A 237 -4.07 4.04 24.45
N GLU A 238 -3.23 3.83 25.48
CA GLU A 238 -2.18 4.79 25.89
C GLU A 238 -1.15 5.00 24.75
N VAL A 239 -0.73 3.91 24.09
CA VAL A 239 0.17 3.98 22.94
C VAL A 239 -0.46 4.80 21.80
N PHE A 240 -1.74 4.60 21.51
CA PHE A 240 -2.42 5.41 20.50
C PHE A 240 -2.57 6.88 20.92
N ASN A 241 -2.87 7.15 22.19
CA ASN A 241 -2.91 8.51 22.72
C ASN A 241 -1.55 9.22 22.57
N ASP A 242 -0.44 8.50 22.78
CA ASP A 242 0.91 9.03 22.54
C ASP A 242 1.17 9.29 21.06
N ILE A 243 0.79 8.36 20.16
CA ILE A 243 0.93 8.55 18.72
C ILE A 243 0.13 9.76 18.24
N TYR A 244 -1.11 9.92 18.72
CA TYR A 244 -1.99 11.02 18.32
C TYR A 244 -1.70 12.33 19.10
N GLY A 245 -0.93 12.27 20.19
CA GLY A 245 -0.64 13.42 21.08
C GLY A 245 -1.88 13.96 21.81
N ARG A 246 -2.95 13.18 21.88
CA ARG A 246 -4.23 13.45 22.52
C ARG A 246 -5.04 12.17 22.69
N GLU A 247 -6.12 12.23 23.46
CA GLU A 247 -7.09 11.14 23.53
C GLU A 247 -7.71 10.85 22.14
N LEU A 248 -7.97 9.57 21.90
CA LEU A 248 -8.63 9.10 20.68
C LEU A 248 -10.05 9.64 20.58
N LYS A 249 -10.44 10.08 19.39
CA LYS A 249 -11.80 10.51 19.08
C LYS A 249 -12.64 9.33 18.57
N ALA A 250 -13.98 9.50 18.68
CA ALA A 250 -14.92 8.49 18.17
C ALA A 250 -14.76 8.22 16.67
N ASP A 251 -14.50 9.26 15.86
CA ASP A 251 -14.30 9.18 14.41
C ASP A 251 -13.03 8.44 13.99
N GLU A 252 -12.16 8.07 14.94
CA GLU A 252 -10.98 7.23 14.71
C GLU A 252 -11.27 5.72 14.89
N LYS A 253 -12.55 5.38 15.19
CA LYS A 253 -13.07 4.00 15.22
C LYS A 253 -14.06 3.79 14.07
N LEU A 254 -14.02 2.65 13.41
CA LEU A 254 -14.91 2.32 12.30
C LEU A 254 -16.37 2.20 12.81
N GLY A 255 -17.29 2.99 12.22
CA GLY A 255 -18.73 2.91 12.56
C GLY A 255 -19.10 3.56 13.88
N ALA A 256 -18.28 4.41 14.45
CA ALA A 256 -18.63 5.26 15.59
C ALA A 256 -19.27 6.56 15.08
N ASP A 257 -20.57 6.50 14.73
CA ASP A 257 -21.46 7.64 14.48
C ASP A 257 -22.38 7.87 15.70
#